data_bc6eadc1accc047e13f8190de1bf1de4
#
_entry.id   bc6eadc1accc047e13f8190de1bf1de4
#
_cell.length_a   1.000
_cell.length_b   1.000
_cell.length_c   1.000
_cell.angle_alpha   90.00
_cell.angle_beta   90.00
_cell.angle_gamma   90.00
#
_symmetry.space_group_name_H-M   'P 1'
#
loop_
_entity.id
_entity.type
_entity.pdbx_description
1 polymer ?
#
loop_
_entity_poly.entity_id
_entity_poly.type
_entity_poly.pdbx_seq_one_letter_code
_entity_poly.pdbx_strand_id
1 'polypeptide(L)'
;LSQSGYSVQAVCSTGAQAVASLNNLENGILICGSRFIDMMYMEIHDYLPPEFQMLLIASPTSIQEREVENLVCLELPMKVHELLQTLEMMEGQIRRRRKRFRNIPRQRSEEDRQMIEQAKALLMDRNKFSEEEAHRYIQKRSMENGTGLVEVAQMILSLMQDG
;
A
#
# COMPACT_ATOMS: atom_id res chain seq x y z
N LEU A 1 20.82 2.56 12.60
CA LEU A 1 19.63 3.32 12.13
C LEU A 1 18.89 3.98 13.29
N SER A 2 18.69 3.27 14.40
CA SER A 2 18.01 3.83 15.58
C SER A 2 18.76 5.03 16.16
N GLN A 3 20.08 5.05 16.09
CA GLN A 3 20.90 6.17 16.57
C GLN A 3 20.76 7.41 15.68
N SER A 4 20.32 7.26 14.43
CA SER A 4 20.18 8.35 13.46
C SER A 4 18.75 8.90 13.36
N GLY A 5 17.87 8.52 14.29
CA GLY A 5 16.49 9.00 14.33
C GLY A 5 15.48 8.21 13.51
N TYR A 6 15.89 7.10 12.93
CA TYR A 6 14.98 6.20 12.21
C TYR A 6 14.41 5.14 13.16
N SER A 7 13.11 4.89 13.02
CA SER A 7 12.42 3.86 13.79
C SER A 7 12.38 2.56 13.02
N VAL A 8 13.00 1.51 13.56
CA VAL A 8 12.95 0.17 12.97
C VAL A 8 11.70 -0.54 13.48
N GLN A 9 10.72 -0.75 12.60
CA GLN A 9 9.43 -1.34 12.95
C GLN A 9 9.48 -2.86 13.01
N ALA A 10 10.33 -3.49 12.19
CA ALA A 10 10.46 -4.94 12.15
C ALA A 10 11.84 -5.34 11.66
N VAL A 11 12.36 -6.45 12.19
CA VAL A 11 13.57 -7.10 11.71
C VAL A 11 13.20 -8.53 11.32
N CYS A 12 13.46 -8.90 10.07
CA CYS A 12 13.02 -10.18 9.52
C CYS A 12 14.21 -11.02 9.08
N SER A 13 14.14 -12.33 9.32
CA SER A 13 15.17 -13.28 8.91
C SER A 13 14.85 -13.97 7.59
N THR A 14 13.59 -13.98 7.20
CA THR A 14 13.11 -14.63 5.96
C THR A 14 12.30 -13.66 5.13
N GLY A 15 12.17 -13.95 3.83
CA GLY A 15 11.33 -13.18 2.94
C GLY A 15 9.85 -13.25 3.30
N ALA A 16 9.39 -14.41 3.74
CA ALA A 16 8.01 -14.59 4.20
C ALA A 16 7.67 -13.70 5.39
N GLN A 17 8.58 -13.57 6.36
CA GLN A 17 8.41 -12.65 7.47
C GLN A 17 8.36 -11.19 7.02
N ALA A 18 9.20 -10.83 6.06
CA ALA A 18 9.21 -9.48 5.50
C ALA A 18 7.87 -9.15 4.83
N VAL A 19 7.35 -10.04 3.99
CA VAL A 19 6.05 -9.86 3.33
C VAL A 19 4.93 -9.74 4.35
N ALA A 20 4.92 -10.57 5.39
CA ALA A 20 3.93 -10.50 6.46
C ALA A 20 3.99 -9.16 7.21
N SER A 21 5.20 -8.66 7.48
CA SER A 21 5.37 -7.35 8.12
C SER A 21 4.89 -6.20 7.26
N LEU A 22 5.12 -6.24 5.95
CA LEU A 22 4.64 -5.23 5.01
C LEU A 22 3.11 -5.12 5.01
N ASN A 23 2.42 -6.25 5.14
CA ASN A 23 0.96 -6.27 5.17
C ASN A 23 0.37 -5.65 6.45
N ASN A 24 1.16 -5.58 7.51
CA ASN A 24 0.74 -5.01 8.80
C ASN A 24 1.12 -3.54 8.99
N LEU A 25 1.89 -2.97 8.07
CA LEU A 25 2.36 -1.59 8.13
C LEU A 25 1.73 -0.77 7.00
N GLU A 26 1.57 0.52 7.22
CA GLU A 26 0.90 1.41 6.25
C GLU A 26 1.83 1.86 5.14
N ASN A 27 3.05 2.22 5.47
CA ASN A 27 4.06 2.70 4.52
C ASN A 27 5.45 2.58 5.13
N GLY A 28 6.46 2.70 4.29
CA GLY A 28 7.82 2.70 4.77
C GLY A 28 8.84 2.26 3.74
N ILE A 29 10.02 1.94 4.23
CA ILE A 29 11.15 1.49 3.45
C ILE A 29 11.55 0.10 3.93
N LEU A 30 11.63 -0.85 3.00
CA LEU A 30 12.18 -2.17 3.26
C LEU A 30 13.64 -2.19 2.84
N ILE A 31 14.54 -2.39 3.80
CA ILE A 31 15.97 -2.52 3.54
C ILE A 31 16.32 -4.00 3.52
N CYS A 32 16.90 -4.47 2.42
CA CYS A 32 17.23 -5.89 2.29
C CYS A 32 18.51 -6.12 1.48
N GLY A 33 19.07 -7.32 1.63
CA GLY A 33 20.09 -7.84 0.73
C GLY A 33 19.47 -8.52 -0.49
N SER A 34 20.32 -9.03 -1.37
CA SER A 34 19.89 -9.63 -2.64
C SER A 34 19.21 -11.00 -2.45
N ARG A 35 19.49 -11.70 -1.37
CA ARG A 35 19.04 -13.08 -1.18
C ARG A 35 18.65 -13.35 0.26
N PHE A 36 17.51 -13.99 0.43
CA PHE A 36 17.05 -14.58 1.69
C PHE A 36 17.12 -16.10 1.60
N ILE A 37 16.92 -16.78 2.73
CA ILE A 37 16.94 -18.24 2.77
C ILE A 37 15.85 -18.83 1.89
N ASP A 38 14.68 -18.20 1.85
CA ASP A 38 13.47 -18.70 1.21
C ASP A 38 13.15 -18.05 -0.13
N MET A 39 13.71 -16.85 -0.41
CA MET A 39 13.42 -16.15 -1.65
C MET A 39 14.47 -15.08 -1.97
N MET A 40 14.44 -14.58 -3.20
CA MET A 40 15.27 -13.47 -3.66
C MET A 40 14.53 -12.14 -3.52
N TYR A 41 15.27 -11.03 -3.54
CA TYR A 41 14.70 -9.69 -3.36
C TYR A 41 13.62 -9.34 -4.41
N MET A 42 13.73 -9.84 -5.63
CA MET A 42 12.73 -9.60 -6.68
C MET A 42 11.38 -10.26 -6.35
N GLU A 43 11.40 -11.43 -5.71
CA GLU A 43 10.19 -12.10 -5.26
C GLU A 43 9.49 -11.29 -4.16
N ILE A 44 10.26 -10.73 -3.23
CA ILE A 44 9.71 -9.84 -2.20
C ILE A 44 9.14 -8.57 -2.84
N HIS A 45 9.83 -8.03 -3.84
CA HIS A 45 9.39 -6.83 -4.56
C HIS A 45 8.03 -7.04 -5.24
N ASP A 46 7.75 -8.23 -5.74
CA ASP A 46 6.45 -8.56 -6.34
C ASP A 46 5.29 -8.45 -5.34
N TYR A 47 5.58 -8.61 -4.05
CA TYR A 47 4.60 -8.45 -2.96
C TYR A 47 4.65 -7.07 -2.30
N LEU A 48 5.51 -6.16 -2.77
CA LEU A 48 5.68 -4.85 -2.17
C LEU A 48 4.46 -3.95 -2.43
N PRO A 49 3.79 -3.48 -1.36
CA PRO A 49 2.69 -2.53 -1.55
C PRO A 49 3.17 -1.22 -2.17
N PRO A 50 2.31 -0.49 -2.92
CA PRO A 50 2.71 0.75 -3.58
C PRO A 50 3.13 1.87 -2.63
N GLU A 51 2.75 1.80 -1.37
CA GLU A 51 3.11 2.76 -0.33
C GLU A 51 4.53 2.54 0.23
N PHE A 52 5.18 1.44 -0.17
CA PHE A 52 6.52 1.08 0.27
C PHE A 52 7.54 1.28 -0.83
N GLN A 53 8.79 1.51 -0.43
CA GLN A 53 9.95 1.44 -1.31
C GLN A 53 10.94 0.41 -0.79
N MET A 54 11.64 -0.24 -1.70
CA MET A 54 12.67 -1.22 -1.36
C MET A 54 14.05 -0.60 -1.55
N LEU A 55 14.91 -0.72 -0.55
CA LEU A 55 16.31 -0.37 -0.63
C LEU A 55 17.13 -1.66 -0.64
N LEU A 56 17.71 -1.98 -1.78
CA LEU A 56 18.57 -3.14 -1.95
C LEU A 56 20.02 -2.73 -1.67
N ILE A 57 20.66 -3.43 -0.75
CA ILE A 57 22.09 -3.26 -0.44
C ILE A 57 22.79 -4.56 -0.82
N ALA A 58 23.59 -4.51 -1.87
CA ALA A 58 24.24 -5.71 -2.40
C ALA A 58 25.50 -5.36 -3.18
N SER A 59 26.32 -6.39 -3.49
CA SER A 59 27.44 -6.23 -4.39
C SER A 59 26.94 -5.93 -5.81
N PRO A 60 27.74 -5.21 -6.65
CA PRO A 60 27.31 -4.88 -8.02
C PRO A 60 26.92 -6.11 -8.85
N THR A 61 27.57 -7.25 -8.62
CA THR A 61 27.28 -8.51 -9.33
C THR A 61 25.94 -9.12 -8.98
N SER A 62 25.38 -8.79 -7.82
CA SER A 62 24.10 -9.30 -7.34
C SER A 62 22.91 -8.43 -7.73
N ILE A 63 23.16 -7.23 -8.26
CA ILE A 63 22.13 -6.28 -8.67
C ILE A 63 21.80 -6.55 -10.14
N GLN A 64 20.53 -6.82 -10.41
CA GLN A 64 20.06 -6.98 -11.79
C GLN A 64 19.90 -5.60 -12.44
N GLU A 65 20.41 -5.46 -13.67
CA GLU A 65 20.26 -4.23 -14.46
C GLU A 65 18.84 -4.08 -14.99
N ARG A 66 17.89 -3.84 -14.09
CA ARG A 66 16.51 -3.54 -14.43
C ARG A 66 16.06 -2.29 -13.70
N GLU A 67 15.51 -1.34 -14.42
CA GLU A 67 14.77 -0.26 -13.81
C GLU A 67 13.44 -0.82 -13.30
N VAL A 68 13.29 -0.86 -12.00
CA VAL A 68 12.09 -1.34 -11.34
C VAL A 68 11.55 -0.23 -10.46
N GLU A 69 10.25 0.03 -10.54
CA GLU A 69 9.61 1.02 -9.71
C GLU A 69 9.73 0.67 -8.24
N ASN A 70 9.92 1.69 -7.40
CA ASN A 70 10.02 1.55 -5.95
C ASN A 70 11.23 0.72 -5.48
N LEU A 71 12.26 0.61 -6.31
CA LEU A 71 13.50 -0.07 -5.97
C LEU A 71 14.67 0.91 -6.12
N VAL A 72 15.42 1.08 -5.03
CA VAL A 72 16.68 1.83 -5.02
C VAL A 72 17.79 0.87 -4.61
N CYS A 73 18.92 0.94 -5.29
CA CYS A 73 20.03 0.05 -5.04
C CYS A 73 21.23 0.83 -4.51
N LEU A 74 21.86 0.31 -3.45
CA LEU A 74 23.15 0.77 -2.96
C LEU A 74 24.18 -0.35 -3.12
N GLU A 75 25.29 -0.02 -3.76
CA GLU A 75 26.37 -0.97 -3.97
C GLU A 75 27.31 -1.03 -2.77
N LEU A 76 27.73 -2.24 -2.42
CA LEU A 76 28.77 -2.46 -1.41
C LEU A 76 30.15 -2.33 -2.04
N PRO A 77 31.16 -1.78 -1.35
CA PRO A 77 31.11 -1.22 0.01
C PRO A 77 30.44 0.16 0.07
N MET A 78 29.67 0.41 1.11
CA MET A 78 29.02 1.70 1.31
C MET A 78 29.40 2.33 2.65
N LYS A 79 29.28 3.65 2.71
CA LYS A 79 29.46 4.40 3.96
C LYS A 79 28.11 4.70 4.61
N VAL A 80 28.13 4.87 5.93
CA VAL A 80 26.89 5.14 6.67
C VAL A 80 26.17 6.39 6.17
N HIS A 81 26.89 7.44 5.82
CA HIS A 81 26.27 8.66 5.32
C HIS A 81 25.59 8.47 3.95
N GLU A 82 26.09 7.57 3.11
CA GLU A 82 25.45 7.24 1.83
C GLU A 82 24.09 6.56 2.08
N LEU A 83 24.05 5.64 3.05
CA LEU A 83 22.81 4.99 3.47
C LEU A 83 21.80 6.02 3.99
N LEU A 84 22.22 6.91 4.88
CA LEU A 84 21.36 7.92 5.48
C LEU A 84 20.84 8.92 4.44
N GLN A 85 21.67 9.37 3.52
CA GLN A 85 21.25 10.25 2.43
C GLN A 85 20.21 9.58 1.52
N THR A 86 20.41 8.30 1.20
CA THR A 86 19.49 7.52 0.38
C THR A 86 18.15 7.36 1.09
N LEU A 87 18.14 7.04 2.38
CA LEU A 87 16.93 6.92 3.17
C LEU A 87 16.16 8.24 3.23
N GLU A 88 16.86 9.35 3.40
CA GLU A 88 16.24 10.68 3.43
C GLU A 88 15.55 11.00 2.08
N MET A 89 16.21 10.70 0.97
CA MET A 89 15.65 10.85 -0.37
C MET A 89 14.39 9.99 -0.55
N MET A 90 14.43 8.74 -0.13
CA MET A 90 13.32 7.80 -0.25
C MET A 90 12.13 8.22 0.61
N GLU A 91 12.37 8.67 1.84
CA GLU A 91 11.32 9.25 2.70
C GLU A 91 10.64 10.44 2.05
N GLY A 92 11.42 11.32 1.43
CA GLY A 92 10.90 12.47 0.70
C GLY A 92 9.99 12.06 -0.45
N GLN A 93 10.35 11.01 -1.18
CA GLN A 93 9.53 10.47 -2.26
C GLN A 93 8.23 9.85 -1.75
N ILE A 94 8.27 9.12 -0.64
CA ILE A 94 7.07 8.54 -0.02
C ILE A 94 6.12 9.65 0.44
N ARG A 95 6.61 10.69 1.08
CA ARG A 95 5.81 11.84 1.51
C ARG A 95 5.14 12.55 0.34
N ARG A 96 5.87 12.75 -0.77
CA ARG A 96 5.34 13.38 -1.99
C ARG A 96 4.24 12.52 -2.63
N ARG A 97 4.42 11.22 -2.66
CA ARG A 97 3.39 10.28 -3.13
C ARG A 97 2.12 10.36 -2.29
N ARG A 98 2.25 10.37 -0.97
CA ARG A 98 1.11 10.50 -0.06
C ARG A 98 0.34 11.79 -0.30
N LYS A 99 1.03 12.90 -0.55
CA LYS A 99 0.40 14.18 -0.90
C LYS A 99 -0.33 14.10 -2.24
N ARG A 100 0.26 13.47 -3.25
CA ARG A 100 -0.38 13.26 -4.55
C ARG A 100 -1.64 12.40 -4.43
N PHE A 101 -1.59 11.33 -3.67
CA PHE A 101 -2.77 10.48 -3.42
C PHE A 101 -3.86 11.20 -2.63
N ARG A 102 -3.50 12.15 -1.75
CA ARG A 102 -4.47 12.98 -1.05
C ARG A 102 -5.14 14.03 -1.96
N ASN A 103 -4.44 14.49 -3.00
CA ASN A 103 -4.94 15.51 -3.92
C ASN A 103 -5.71 14.92 -5.11
N ILE A 104 -5.37 13.69 -5.54
CA ILE A 104 -6.05 12.97 -6.62
C ILE A 104 -7.49 12.55 -6.22
N PRO A 105 -7.80 12.21 -4.95
CA PRO A 105 -9.13 11.72 -4.59
C PRO A 105 -10.28 12.72 -4.70
N ARG A 106 -10.04 14.02 -4.90
CA ARG A 106 -11.14 14.99 -4.97
C ARG A 106 -12.01 14.85 -6.20
N GLN A 107 -11.44 14.53 -7.38
CA GLN A 107 -12.21 14.25 -8.58
C GLN A 107 -12.84 12.86 -8.59
N ARG A 108 -12.08 11.84 -8.15
CA ARG A 108 -12.63 10.50 -7.94
C ARG A 108 -13.67 10.47 -6.82
N SER A 109 -13.55 11.35 -5.82
CA SER A 109 -14.48 11.37 -4.69
C SER A 109 -15.89 11.82 -5.05
N GLU A 110 -16.09 12.60 -6.13
CA GLU A 110 -17.43 12.96 -6.58
C GLU A 110 -18.14 11.81 -7.27
N GLU A 111 -17.47 11.13 -8.21
CA GLU A 111 -18.01 9.93 -8.85
C GLU A 111 -18.24 8.82 -7.81
N ASP A 112 -17.29 8.63 -6.90
CA ASP A 112 -17.39 7.67 -5.83
C ASP A 112 -18.54 7.99 -4.87
N ARG A 113 -18.71 9.26 -4.51
CA ARG A 113 -19.82 9.73 -3.69
C ARG A 113 -21.17 9.48 -4.36
N GLN A 114 -21.25 9.81 -5.66
CA GLN A 114 -22.48 9.58 -6.43
C GLN A 114 -22.83 8.09 -6.45
N MET A 115 -21.84 7.23 -6.62
CA MET A 115 -22.04 5.78 -6.62
C MET A 115 -22.52 5.28 -5.26
N ILE A 116 -21.91 5.73 -4.18
CA ILE A 116 -22.32 5.40 -2.81
C ILE A 116 -23.74 5.94 -2.53
N GLU A 117 -24.04 7.16 -2.96
CA GLU A 117 -25.37 7.76 -2.80
C GLU A 117 -26.45 7.01 -3.57
N GLN A 118 -26.15 6.57 -4.80
CA GLN A 118 -27.04 5.74 -5.60
C GLN A 118 -27.30 4.40 -4.93
N ALA A 119 -26.26 3.75 -4.37
CA ALA A 119 -26.41 2.51 -3.64
C ALA A 119 -27.25 2.69 -2.37
N LYS A 120 -27.04 3.79 -1.63
CA LYS A 120 -27.86 4.14 -0.47
C LYS A 120 -29.32 4.35 -0.85
N ALA A 121 -29.57 5.11 -1.92
CA ALA A 121 -30.93 5.37 -2.40
C ALA A 121 -31.66 4.07 -2.76
N LEU A 122 -30.96 3.14 -3.40
CA LEU A 122 -31.51 1.82 -3.73
C LEU A 122 -31.85 1.01 -2.48
N LEU A 123 -30.99 1.01 -1.46
CA LEU A 123 -31.22 0.34 -0.19
C LEU A 123 -32.39 0.98 0.57
N MET A 124 -32.49 2.30 0.54
CA MET A 124 -33.60 3.02 1.17
C MET A 124 -34.96 2.67 0.51
N ASP A 125 -34.94 2.58 -0.82
CA ASP A 125 -36.15 2.27 -1.58
C ASP A 125 -36.58 0.80 -1.43
N ARG A 126 -35.67 -0.14 -1.60
CA ARG A 126 -35.97 -1.58 -1.60
C ARG A 126 -36.10 -2.18 -0.21
N ASN A 127 -35.23 -1.79 0.72
CA ASN A 127 -35.16 -2.34 2.07
C ASN A 127 -35.79 -1.42 3.12
N LYS A 128 -36.29 -0.27 2.70
CA LYS A 128 -36.85 0.77 3.57
C LYS A 128 -35.95 1.18 4.72
N PHE A 129 -34.65 1.21 4.44
CA PHE A 129 -33.66 1.72 5.38
C PHE A 129 -33.71 3.25 5.46
N SER A 130 -33.36 3.80 6.61
CA SER A 130 -33.01 5.20 6.73
C SER A 130 -31.63 5.44 6.08
N GLU A 131 -31.26 6.70 5.85
CA GLU A 131 -29.96 7.04 5.30
C GLU A 131 -28.82 6.50 6.17
N GLU A 132 -28.94 6.60 7.49
CA GLU A 132 -27.96 6.07 8.43
C GLU A 132 -27.85 4.55 8.36
N GLU A 133 -28.97 3.86 8.27
CA GLU A 133 -29.00 2.40 8.17
C GLU A 133 -28.36 1.92 6.87
N ALA A 134 -28.64 2.59 5.74
CA ALA A 134 -28.04 2.28 4.46
C ALA A 134 -26.52 2.49 4.48
N HIS A 135 -26.07 3.59 5.08
CA HIS A 135 -24.65 3.88 5.21
C HIS A 135 -23.93 2.83 6.08
N ARG A 136 -24.54 2.46 7.21
CA ARG A 136 -23.99 1.41 8.08
C ARG A 136 -23.95 0.05 7.38
N TYR A 137 -24.92 -0.26 6.57
CA TYR A 137 -24.94 -1.50 5.80
C TYR A 137 -23.77 -1.58 4.84
N ILE A 138 -23.49 -0.50 4.11
CA ILE A 138 -22.36 -0.43 3.17
C ILE A 138 -21.03 -0.52 3.93
N GLN A 139 -20.89 0.19 5.04
CA GLN A 139 -19.68 0.14 5.87
C GLN A 139 -19.42 -1.25 6.42
N LYS A 140 -20.46 -1.90 6.92
CA LYS A 140 -20.35 -3.26 7.49
C LYS A 140 -19.92 -4.26 6.43
N ARG A 141 -20.51 -4.20 5.24
CA ARG A 141 -20.11 -5.06 4.11
C ARG A 141 -18.68 -4.81 3.66
N SER A 142 -18.26 -3.56 3.65
CA SER A 142 -16.88 -3.19 3.34
C SER A 142 -15.89 -3.82 4.32
N MET A 143 -16.21 -3.78 5.60
CA MET A 143 -15.37 -4.39 6.64
C MET A 143 -15.34 -5.91 6.56
N GLU A 144 -16.51 -6.55 6.36
CA GLU A 144 -16.62 -8.01 6.28
C GLU A 144 -15.87 -8.58 5.07
N ASN A 145 -15.92 -7.89 3.93
CA ASN A 145 -15.31 -8.35 2.69
C ASN A 145 -13.88 -7.87 2.48
N GLY A 146 -13.38 -6.95 3.34
CA GLY A 146 -12.06 -6.35 3.18
C GLY A 146 -11.93 -5.52 1.91
N THR A 147 -13.03 -4.97 1.39
CA THR A 147 -13.08 -4.14 0.18
C THR A 147 -13.42 -2.70 0.52
N GLY A 148 -13.25 -1.79 -0.46
CA GLY A 148 -13.62 -0.38 -0.28
C GLY A 148 -15.12 -0.15 -0.33
N LEU A 149 -15.57 1.00 0.20
CA LEU A 149 -16.98 1.40 0.16
C LEU A 149 -17.52 1.49 -1.27
N VAL A 150 -16.72 1.97 -2.20
CA VAL A 150 -17.10 2.11 -3.62
C VAL A 150 -17.32 0.76 -4.25
N GLU A 151 -16.47 -0.21 -3.96
CA GLU A 151 -16.61 -1.58 -4.47
C GLU A 151 -17.89 -2.24 -3.98
N VAL A 152 -18.24 -2.05 -2.71
CA VAL A 152 -19.51 -2.53 -2.15
C VAL A 152 -20.69 -1.84 -2.83
N ALA A 153 -20.61 -0.53 -3.06
CA ALA A 153 -21.64 0.22 -3.77
C ALA A 153 -21.85 -0.31 -5.19
N GLN A 154 -20.78 -0.60 -5.91
CA GLN A 154 -20.84 -1.20 -7.24
C GLN A 154 -21.51 -2.58 -7.22
N MET A 155 -21.18 -3.41 -6.24
CA MET A 155 -21.81 -4.73 -6.06
C MET A 155 -23.30 -4.62 -5.82
N ILE A 156 -23.72 -3.70 -4.95
CA ILE A 156 -25.13 -3.46 -4.65
C ILE A 156 -25.89 -3.01 -5.90
N LEU A 157 -25.33 -2.06 -6.64
CA LEU A 157 -25.94 -1.56 -7.87
C LEU A 157 -26.07 -2.67 -8.92
N SER A 158 -25.06 -3.50 -9.09
CA SER A 158 -25.07 -4.61 -10.04
C SER A 158 -26.10 -5.67 -9.67
N LEU A 159 -26.16 -6.06 -8.40
CA LEU A 159 -27.09 -7.10 -7.93
C LEU A 159 -28.54 -6.65 -7.99
N MET A 160 -28.81 -5.38 -7.74
CA MET A 160 -30.17 -4.86 -7.72
C MET A 160 -30.69 -4.42 -9.08
N GLN A 161 -29.81 -4.18 -10.06
CA GLN A 161 -30.20 -3.88 -11.43
C GLN A 161 -30.63 -5.13 -12.21
N ASP A 162 -30.10 -6.29 -11.85
CA ASP A 162 -30.39 -7.57 -12.50
C ASP A 162 -31.64 -8.27 -11.89
N GLY A 163 -32.21 -7.69 -10.90
CA GLY A 163 -33.43 -8.19 -10.28
C GLY A 163 -34.57 -7.20 -10.43
#